data_36ba086c48fdb870c7cd5810351e6e4e
#
_entry.id   36ba086c48fdb870c7cd5810351e6e4e
#
_cell.length_a   1.000
_cell.length_b   1.000
_cell.length_c   1.000
_cell.angle_alpha   90.00
_cell.angle_beta   90.00
_cell.angle_gamma   90.00
#
_symmetry.space_group_name_H-M   'P 1'
#
loop_
_entity.id
_entity.type
_entity.pdbx_description
1 polymer ?
#
loop_
_entity_poly.entity_id
_entity_poly.type
_entity_poly.pdbx_seq_one_letter_code
_entity_poly.pdbx_strand_id
1 'polypeptide(L)'
;MAETANISVVANKIANEIFSAFHWKLHPQHDTNFSCVLDHHISEGGKKKDTHPEDVIFHYIDPYLERRIYLHTDLKSYTKSTIQVKRIREALHSLAWTVECAHVSPGWKEQYVVDPKESYEVRGLLFVVNHDNSDPARFGEYLRKIARVAIPVAANQQLHVLTPEKITDLFSVAADLRQEVGAKRIAANYRFHYPDLTLWKRRVADDFRAGATIESLMSPYFLVRHDGVREGETQVSKRGIVVYYAREGKTSEEFVYLFDSLLRHQLVNSKEEVRIRVFSRDKAPNIYANFERAKNWYCNEWGFHEDREAEINAIKLETVSGLLPNYSAEHIGWREEAK
;
A
#
# COMPACT_ATOMS: atom_id res chain seq x y z
N MET A 1 12.12 -20.49 -19.43
CA MET A 1 13.25 -20.33 -18.48
C MET A 1 13.70 -18.86 -18.33
N ALA A 2 13.88 -18.07 -19.39
CA ALA A 2 14.26 -16.65 -19.26
C ALA A 2 13.14 -15.79 -18.62
N GLU A 3 11.89 -16.05 -18.96
CA GLU A 3 10.72 -15.33 -18.43
C GLU A 3 10.55 -15.57 -16.92
N THR A 4 10.65 -16.80 -16.49
CA THR A 4 10.60 -17.22 -15.07
C THR A 4 11.70 -16.57 -14.22
N ALA A 5 12.94 -16.55 -14.74
CA ALA A 5 14.05 -15.90 -14.05
C ALA A 5 13.83 -14.39 -13.91
N ASN A 6 13.19 -13.77 -14.89
CA ASN A 6 12.86 -12.35 -14.87
C ASN A 6 11.77 -12.04 -13.82
N ILE A 7 10.71 -12.84 -13.73
CA ILE A 7 9.64 -12.66 -12.72
C ILE A 7 10.23 -12.73 -11.31
N SER A 8 11.08 -13.71 -11.04
CA SER A 8 11.74 -13.85 -9.73
C SER A 8 12.61 -12.62 -9.37
N VAL A 9 13.39 -12.12 -10.32
CA VAL A 9 14.22 -10.92 -10.12
C VAL A 9 13.36 -9.70 -9.82
N VAL A 10 12.30 -9.51 -10.61
CA VAL A 10 11.35 -8.40 -10.44
C VAL A 10 10.63 -8.50 -9.10
N ALA A 11 10.14 -9.68 -8.74
CA ALA A 11 9.45 -9.92 -7.46
C ALA A 11 10.33 -9.59 -6.26
N ASN A 12 11.59 -10.07 -6.26
CA ASN A 12 12.56 -9.77 -5.21
C ASN A 12 12.86 -8.26 -5.12
N LYS A 13 12.98 -7.59 -6.25
CA LYS A 13 13.24 -6.16 -6.30
C LYS A 13 12.08 -5.36 -5.74
N ILE A 14 10.85 -5.65 -6.15
CA ILE A 14 9.63 -5.03 -5.61
C ILE A 14 9.52 -5.29 -4.09
N ALA A 15 9.79 -6.52 -3.65
CA ALA A 15 9.79 -6.86 -2.23
C ALA A 15 10.77 -6.00 -1.45
N ASN A 16 12.00 -5.87 -1.91
CA ASN A 16 13.06 -5.15 -1.21
C ASN A 16 12.90 -3.64 -1.31
N GLU A 17 12.52 -3.10 -2.46
CA GLU A 17 12.48 -1.67 -2.69
C GLU A 17 11.17 -1.01 -2.22
N ILE A 18 10.07 -1.75 -2.22
CA ILE A 18 8.76 -1.22 -1.86
C ILE A 18 8.22 -1.90 -0.61
N PHE A 19 7.89 -3.18 -0.70
CA PHE A 19 7.01 -3.82 0.27
C PHE A 19 7.66 -4.14 1.61
N SER A 20 8.99 -4.30 1.67
CA SER A 20 9.70 -4.47 2.95
C SER A 20 9.51 -3.29 3.89
N ALA A 21 9.44 -2.06 3.36
CA ALA A 21 9.15 -0.86 4.15
C ALA A 21 7.73 -0.85 4.74
N PHE A 22 6.81 -1.62 4.16
CA PHE A 22 5.44 -1.80 4.63
C PHE A 22 5.24 -3.08 5.44
N HIS A 23 6.33 -3.75 5.83
CA HIS A 23 6.37 -5.02 6.58
C HIS A 23 5.68 -6.19 5.85
N TRP A 24 5.55 -6.12 4.53
CA TRP A 24 5.12 -7.24 3.73
C TRP A 24 6.30 -8.19 3.48
N LYS A 25 5.99 -9.46 3.41
CA LYS A 25 6.96 -10.52 3.12
C LYS A 25 6.66 -11.14 1.76
N LEU A 26 7.71 -11.43 1.02
CA LEU A 26 7.64 -12.22 -0.19
C LEU A 26 7.62 -13.71 0.19
N HIS A 27 6.71 -14.47 -0.40
CA HIS A 27 6.73 -15.92 -0.28
C HIS A 27 7.92 -16.49 -1.08
N PRO A 28 8.64 -17.49 -0.56
CA PRO A 28 9.83 -18.01 -1.23
C PRO A 28 9.54 -18.76 -2.54
N GLN A 29 8.34 -19.33 -2.68
CA GLN A 29 7.89 -19.95 -3.93
C GLN A 29 7.20 -18.89 -4.81
N HIS A 30 7.53 -18.87 -6.07
CA HIS A 30 6.98 -17.98 -7.09
C HIS A 30 7.13 -18.62 -8.47
N ASP A 31 6.36 -18.09 -9.44
CA ASP A 31 6.27 -18.57 -10.81
C ASP A 31 5.94 -20.08 -10.89
N THR A 32 4.93 -20.48 -10.14
CA THR A 32 4.40 -21.84 -10.12
C THR A 32 2.92 -21.86 -10.43
N ASN A 33 2.45 -22.97 -10.99
CA ASN A 33 1.04 -23.18 -11.25
C ASN A 33 0.45 -24.13 -10.21
N PHE A 34 -0.78 -23.91 -9.83
CA PHE A 34 -1.55 -24.85 -9.04
C PHE A 34 -2.79 -25.32 -9.79
N SER A 35 -3.27 -26.54 -9.48
CA SER A 35 -4.39 -27.14 -10.18
C SER A 35 -5.71 -26.43 -9.89
N CYS A 36 -6.50 -26.22 -10.94
CA CYS A 36 -7.87 -25.73 -10.80
C CYS A 36 -8.78 -26.83 -10.26
N VAL A 37 -9.50 -26.54 -9.17
CA VAL A 37 -10.42 -27.49 -8.52
C VAL A 37 -11.89 -27.15 -8.72
N LEU A 38 -12.21 -26.05 -9.45
CA LEU A 38 -13.57 -25.56 -9.66
C LEU A 38 -14.07 -25.84 -11.08
N ASP A 39 -15.20 -26.53 -11.18
CA ASP A 39 -15.74 -26.99 -12.48
C ASP A 39 -16.32 -25.83 -13.33
N HIS A 40 -16.70 -24.73 -12.70
CA HIS A 40 -17.26 -23.57 -13.41
C HIS A 40 -16.19 -22.62 -14.01
N HIS A 41 -14.91 -22.89 -13.80
CA HIS A 41 -13.83 -22.15 -14.45
C HIS A 41 -13.67 -22.62 -15.90
N ILE A 42 -14.57 -22.16 -16.74
CA ILE A 42 -14.62 -22.52 -18.16
C ILE A 42 -14.27 -21.28 -19.00
N SER A 43 -13.26 -21.39 -19.88
CA SER A 43 -12.89 -20.32 -20.80
C SER A 43 -14.01 -19.99 -21.78
N GLU A 44 -13.95 -18.82 -22.43
CA GLU A 44 -14.89 -18.40 -23.47
C GLU A 44 -15.00 -19.44 -24.63
N GLY A 45 -13.95 -20.25 -24.85
CA GLY A 45 -13.96 -21.36 -25.80
C GLY A 45 -14.54 -22.67 -25.29
N GLY A 46 -15.18 -22.70 -24.09
CA GLY A 46 -15.80 -23.90 -23.50
C GLY A 46 -14.82 -24.89 -22.89
N LYS A 47 -13.51 -24.58 -22.84
CA LYS A 47 -12.50 -25.43 -22.23
C LYS A 47 -12.39 -25.15 -20.73
N LYS A 48 -12.48 -26.20 -19.92
CA LYS A 48 -12.22 -26.14 -18.47
C LYS A 48 -10.76 -25.71 -18.24
N LYS A 49 -10.53 -24.87 -17.23
CA LYS A 49 -9.20 -24.43 -16.84
C LYS A 49 -8.51 -25.53 -16.02
N ASP A 50 -7.34 -25.95 -16.43
CA ASP A 50 -6.59 -27.03 -15.79
C ASP A 50 -5.76 -26.52 -14.61
N THR A 51 -5.16 -25.33 -14.77
CA THR A 51 -4.27 -24.72 -13.78
C THR A 51 -4.48 -23.21 -13.68
N HIS A 52 -4.08 -22.63 -12.56
CA HIS A 52 -3.98 -21.19 -12.36
C HIS A 52 -2.51 -20.78 -12.25
N PRO A 53 -2.09 -19.73 -13.00
CA PRO A 53 -0.74 -19.19 -12.88
C PRO A 53 -0.60 -18.43 -11.57
N GLU A 54 0.60 -18.42 -11.03
CA GLU A 54 1.01 -17.59 -9.93
C GLU A 54 2.36 -16.98 -10.25
N ASP A 55 2.42 -15.66 -10.31
CA ASP A 55 3.69 -14.95 -10.53
C ASP A 55 4.42 -14.82 -9.18
N VAL A 56 3.73 -14.26 -8.17
CA VAL A 56 4.30 -14.01 -6.85
C VAL A 56 3.23 -13.87 -5.77
N ILE A 57 3.53 -14.28 -4.55
CA ILE A 57 2.67 -14.06 -3.38
C ILE A 57 3.40 -13.17 -2.36
N PHE A 58 2.77 -12.05 -2.02
CA PHE A 58 3.14 -11.27 -0.85
C PHE A 58 2.19 -11.58 0.30
N HIS A 59 2.68 -11.43 1.53
CA HIS A 59 1.81 -11.63 2.68
C HIS A 59 2.18 -10.72 3.85
N TYR A 60 1.17 -10.39 4.66
CA TYR A 60 1.30 -9.62 5.89
C TYR A 60 0.28 -10.10 6.94
N ILE A 61 0.44 -9.68 8.19
CA ILE A 61 -0.57 -9.89 9.24
C ILE A 61 -1.46 -8.66 9.31
N ASP A 62 -2.76 -8.85 9.13
CA ASP A 62 -3.77 -7.81 9.27
C ASP A 62 -4.04 -7.54 10.76
N PRO A 63 -3.91 -6.29 11.24
CA PRO A 63 -4.04 -5.96 12.65
C PRO A 63 -5.47 -6.04 13.20
N TYR A 64 -6.48 -5.86 12.34
CA TYR A 64 -7.89 -5.95 12.75
C TYR A 64 -8.40 -7.38 12.74
N LEU A 65 -8.03 -8.14 11.71
CA LEU A 65 -8.50 -9.50 11.52
C LEU A 65 -7.66 -10.53 12.28
N GLU A 66 -6.45 -10.16 12.70
CA GLU A 66 -5.42 -11.08 13.23
C GLU A 66 -5.20 -12.29 12.32
N ARG A 67 -5.29 -12.06 11.02
CA ARG A 67 -5.12 -13.07 9.98
C ARG A 67 -3.94 -12.75 9.11
N ARG A 68 -3.35 -13.78 8.55
CA ARG A 68 -2.39 -13.60 7.47
C ARG A 68 -3.14 -13.38 6.16
N ILE A 69 -2.88 -12.23 5.54
CA ILE A 69 -3.39 -11.92 4.20
C ILE A 69 -2.33 -12.34 3.19
N TYR A 70 -2.71 -13.23 2.29
CA TYR A 70 -1.93 -13.60 1.13
C TYR A 70 -2.44 -12.83 -0.08
N LEU A 71 -1.58 -12.00 -0.64
CA LEU A 71 -1.85 -11.27 -1.87
C LEU A 71 -1.32 -12.08 -3.05
N HIS A 72 -2.20 -12.84 -3.69
CA HIS A 72 -1.91 -13.51 -4.94
C HIS A 72 -1.73 -12.45 -6.02
N THR A 73 -0.47 -12.24 -6.43
CA THR A 73 -0.10 -11.07 -7.22
C THR A 73 0.20 -11.48 -8.66
N ASP A 74 -0.50 -10.85 -9.60
CA ASP A 74 -0.26 -10.92 -11.04
C ASP A 74 0.53 -9.67 -11.45
N LEU A 75 1.75 -9.88 -11.98
CA LEU A 75 2.66 -8.82 -12.42
C LEU A 75 2.46 -8.53 -13.90
N LYS A 76 1.99 -7.34 -14.23
CA LYS A 76 1.78 -6.91 -15.63
C LYS A 76 2.62 -5.71 -15.97
N SER A 77 3.32 -5.79 -17.09
CA SER A 77 4.07 -4.70 -17.67
C SER A 77 3.49 -4.31 -19.00
N TYR A 78 3.20 -3.04 -19.20
CA TYR A 78 2.59 -2.51 -20.41
C TYR A 78 3.35 -1.29 -20.94
N THR A 79 3.41 -1.16 -22.28
CA THR A 79 3.72 0.10 -22.96
C THR A 79 2.44 0.90 -23.16
N LYS A 80 2.56 2.19 -23.54
CA LYS A 80 1.44 3.02 -23.96
C LYS A 80 0.58 2.36 -25.06
N SER A 81 1.20 1.70 -25.99
CA SER A 81 0.51 1.06 -27.12
C SER A 81 -0.20 -0.24 -26.71
N THR A 82 0.31 -0.94 -25.70
CA THR A 82 -0.21 -2.25 -25.28
C THR A 82 -1.17 -2.18 -24.10
N ILE A 83 -1.20 -1.06 -23.37
CA ILE A 83 -2.13 -0.85 -22.25
C ILE A 83 -3.55 -0.62 -22.81
N GLN A 84 -4.43 -1.60 -22.63
CA GLN A 84 -5.80 -1.59 -23.14
C GLN A 84 -6.78 -2.07 -22.08
N VAL A 85 -7.98 -1.47 -22.07
CA VAL A 85 -9.08 -1.86 -21.15
C VAL A 85 -9.35 -3.36 -21.23
N LYS A 86 -9.33 -3.94 -22.43
CA LYS A 86 -9.56 -5.38 -22.64
C LYS A 86 -8.53 -6.23 -21.91
N ARG A 87 -7.24 -5.94 -22.06
CA ARG A 87 -6.14 -6.70 -21.42
C ARG A 87 -6.18 -6.62 -19.90
N ILE A 88 -6.47 -5.43 -19.36
CA ILE A 88 -6.60 -5.25 -17.91
C ILE A 88 -7.79 -6.03 -17.38
N ARG A 89 -8.92 -6.01 -18.09
CA ARG A 89 -10.11 -6.79 -17.74
C ARG A 89 -9.83 -8.29 -17.76
N GLU A 90 -9.15 -8.78 -18.78
CA GLU A 90 -8.75 -10.20 -18.90
C GLU A 90 -7.82 -10.61 -17.73
N ALA A 91 -6.85 -9.76 -17.36
CA ALA A 91 -5.98 -10.00 -16.22
C ALA A 91 -6.78 -10.07 -14.90
N LEU A 92 -7.68 -9.11 -14.66
CA LEU A 92 -8.54 -9.11 -13.48
C LEU A 92 -9.48 -10.32 -13.45
N HIS A 93 -10.02 -10.73 -14.59
CA HIS A 93 -10.85 -11.92 -14.69
C HIS A 93 -10.07 -13.19 -14.35
N SER A 94 -8.87 -13.35 -14.92
CA SER A 94 -7.98 -14.46 -14.61
C SER A 94 -7.59 -14.48 -13.13
N LEU A 95 -7.26 -13.32 -12.57
CA LEU A 95 -6.92 -13.17 -11.15
C LEU A 95 -8.10 -13.50 -10.24
N ALA A 96 -9.33 -13.09 -10.58
CA ALA A 96 -10.53 -13.42 -9.82
C ALA A 96 -10.71 -14.95 -9.70
N TRP A 97 -10.62 -15.66 -10.80
CA TRP A 97 -10.70 -17.13 -10.81
C TRP A 97 -9.55 -17.78 -10.03
N THR A 98 -8.36 -17.22 -10.15
CA THR A 98 -7.20 -17.72 -9.41
C THR A 98 -7.41 -17.61 -7.91
N VAL A 99 -7.87 -16.47 -7.42
CA VAL A 99 -8.17 -16.23 -5.99
C VAL A 99 -9.31 -17.11 -5.50
N GLU A 100 -10.38 -17.26 -6.29
CA GLU A 100 -11.49 -18.14 -5.96
C GLU A 100 -11.02 -19.60 -5.77
N CYS A 101 -10.22 -20.09 -6.71
CA CYS A 101 -9.69 -21.44 -6.64
C CYS A 101 -8.67 -21.59 -5.50
N ALA A 102 -7.78 -20.62 -5.29
CA ALA A 102 -6.80 -20.63 -4.21
C ALA A 102 -7.44 -20.77 -2.82
N HIS A 103 -8.59 -20.15 -2.64
CA HIS A 103 -9.31 -20.21 -1.36
C HIS A 103 -9.75 -21.62 -0.96
N VAL A 104 -10.09 -22.46 -1.93
CA VAL A 104 -10.61 -23.82 -1.71
C VAL A 104 -9.64 -24.93 -2.09
N SER A 105 -8.55 -24.64 -2.79
CA SER A 105 -7.59 -25.64 -3.28
C SER A 105 -6.70 -26.19 -2.18
N PRO A 106 -6.72 -27.49 -1.90
CA PRO A 106 -5.77 -28.12 -0.97
C PRO A 106 -4.32 -27.98 -1.42
N GLY A 107 -4.07 -28.10 -2.74
CA GLY A 107 -2.73 -27.97 -3.30
C GLY A 107 -2.16 -26.57 -3.12
N TRP A 108 -2.98 -25.52 -3.31
CA TRP A 108 -2.56 -24.16 -3.01
C TRP A 108 -2.22 -23.98 -1.52
N LYS A 109 -3.08 -24.51 -0.64
CA LYS A 109 -2.88 -24.44 0.80
C LYS A 109 -1.58 -25.13 1.24
N GLU A 110 -1.32 -26.32 0.75
CA GLU A 110 -0.09 -27.07 1.06
C GLU A 110 1.17 -26.32 0.60
N GLN A 111 1.08 -25.67 -0.54
CA GLN A 111 2.21 -24.98 -1.18
C GLN A 111 2.53 -23.63 -0.55
N TYR A 112 1.52 -22.85 -0.14
CA TYR A 112 1.71 -21.42 0.20
C TYR A 112 1.39 -21.06 1.65
N VAL A 113 0.66 -21.86 2.40
CA VAL A 113 0.35 -21.52 3.79
C VAL A 113 1.58 -21.71 4.67
N VAL A 114 2.15 -20.61 5.14
CA VAL A 114 3.38 -20.60 5.96
C VAL A 114 3.18 -21.28 7.32
N ASP A 115 2.04 -21.04 7.98
CA ASP A 115 1.68 -21.67 9.24
C ASP A 115 0.24 -22.19 9.16
N PRO A 116 0.05 -23.54 9.11
CA PRO A 116 -1.29 -24.12 9.03
C PRO A 116 -2.20 -23.84 10.23
N LYS A 117 -1.64 -23.35 11.34
CA LYS A 117 -2.40 -23.00 12.56
C LYS A 117 -2.90 -21.56 12.53
N GLU A 118 -2.33 -20.71 11.69
CA GLU A 118 -2.77 -19.33 11.53
C GLU A 118 -4.06 -19.26 10.68
N SER A 119 -4.96 -18.40 11.09
CA SER A 119 -6.08 -17.99 10.25
C SER A 119 -5.56 -17.16 9.08
N TYR A 120 -6.05 -17.42 7.87
CA TYR A 120 -5.60 -16.69 6.69
C TYR A 120 -6.74 -16.35 5.74
N GLU A 121 -6.45 -15.44 4.82
CA GLU A 121 -7.33 -15.02 3.74
C GLU A 121 -6.49 -14.82 2.47
N VAL A 122 -7.04 -15.18 1.31
CA VAL A 122 -6.39 -14.97 0.00
C VAL A 122 -7.10 -13.83 -0.71
N ARG A 123 -6.33 -12.85 -1.18
CA ARG A 123 -6.81 -11.71 -1.98
C ARG A 123 -6.01 -11.60 -3.24
N GLY A 124 -6.59 -11.01 -4.28
CA GLY A 124 -5.88 -10.75 -5.53
C GLY A 124 -5.24 -9.37 -5.54
N LEU A 125 -4.04 -9.30 -6.14
CA LEU A 125 -3.34 -8.06 -6.39
C LEU A 125 -2.87 -8.01 -7.85
N LEU A 126 -3.45 -7.12 -8.64
CA LEU A 126 -2.91 -6.79 -9.97
C LEU A 126 -1.90 -5.66 -9.82
N PHE A 127 -0.63 -5.95 -10.10
CA PHE A 127 0.46 -5.00 -10.05
C PHE A 127 0.81 -4.56 -11.47
N VAL A 128 0.50 -3.30 -11.82
CA VAL A 128 0.62 -2.82 -13.18
C VAL A 128 1.73 -1.80 -13.32
N VAL A 129 2.73 -2.12 -14.12
CA VAL A 129 3.83 -1.23 -14.46
C VAL A 129 3.66 -0.70 -15.87
N ASN A 130 3.90 0.59 -16.03
CA ASN A 130 4.07 1.21 -17.36
C ASN A 130 5.57 1.42 -17.59
N HIS A 131 6.20 0.51 -18.34
CA HIS A 131 7.66 0.50 -18.50
C HIS A 131 8.19 1.55 -19.47
N ASP A 132 7.36 2.16 -20.30
CA ASP A 132 7.76 3.25 -21.20
C ASP A 132 7.41 4.66 -20.63
N ASN A 133 6.79 4.72 -19.45
CA ASN A 133 6.42 5.94 -18.74
C ASN A 133 5.63 6.98 -19.58
N SER A 134 5.02 6.54 -20.66
CA SER A 134 4.49 7.48 -21.67
C SER A 134 3.12 8.03 -21.35
N ASP A 135 2.34 7.38 -20.47
CA ASP A 135 1.00 7.87 -20.12
C ASP A 135 0.40 7.23 -18.84
N PRO A 136 0.94 7.48 -17.63
CA PRO A 136 0.42 6.93 -16.39
C PRO A 136 -1.00 7.45 -16.05
N ALA A 137 -1.38 8.65 -16.49
CA ALA A 137 -2.69 9.25 -16.19
C ALA A 137 -3.86 8.50 -16.85
N ARG A 138 -3.67 7.88 -18.00
CA ARG A 138 -4.69 7.09 -18.70
C ARG A 138 -5.14 5.86 -17.94
N PHE A 139 -4.31 5.29 -17.08
CA PHE A 139 -4.67 4.08 -16.36
C PHE A 139 -5.90 4.26 -15.47
N GLY A 140 -6.02 5.41 -14.81
CA GLY A 140 -7.20 5.76 -14.02
C GLY A 140 -8.50 5.80 -14.85
N GLU A 141 -8.42 6.21 -16.12
CA GLU A 141 -9.58 6.17 -17.04
C GLU A 141 -9.95 4.74 -17.41
N TYR A 142 -8.98 3.87 -17.63
CA TYR A 142 -9.23 2.46 -17.92
C TYR A 142 -9.90 1.76 -16.74
N LEU A 143 -9.44 1.98 -15.52
CA LEU A 143 -10.07 1.43 -14.32
C LEU A 143 -11.52 1.91 -14.17
N ARG A 144 -11.81 3.20 -14.43
CA ARG A 144 -13.21 3.71 -14.42
C ARG A 144 -14.10 3.05 -15.45
N LYS A 145 -13.56 2.70 -16.61
CA LYS A 145 -14.28 1.95 -17.65
C LYS A 145 -14.50 0.50 -17.23
N ILE A 146 -13.51 -0.13 -16.61
CA ILE A 146 -13.60 -1.52 -16.13
C ILE A 146 -14.60 -1.63 -14.97
N ALA A 147 -14.62 -0.68 -14.05
CA ALA A 147 -15.56 -0.67 -12.93
C ALA A 147 -17.04 -0.69 -13.34
N ARG A 148 -17.35 -0.39 -14.61
CA ARG A 148 -18.69 -0.50 -15.20
C ARG A 148 -19.00 -1.88 -15.80
N VAL A 149 -18.02 -2.77 -15.81
CA VAL A 149 -18.15 -4.13 -16.36
C VAL A 149 -17.98 -5.11 -15.22
N ALA A 150 -18.89 -6.08 -15.11
CA ALA A 150 -18.78 -7.10 -14.08
C ALA A 150 -17.49 -7.93 -14.24
N ILE A 151 -16.71 -8.00 -13.18
CA ILE A 151 -15.65 -8.98 -13.01
C ILE A 151 -16.23 -10.10 -12.15
N PRO A 152 -16.02 -11.38 -12.46
CA PRO A 152 -16.58 -12.50 -11.70
C PRO A 152 -15.83 -12.70 -10.38
N VAL A 153 -15.98 -11.76 -9.47
CA VAL A 153 -15.43 -11.85 -8.11
C VAL A 153 -16.45 -12.60 -7.26
N ALA A 154 -16.04 -13.73 -6.69
CA ALA A 154 -16.90 -14.51 -5.80
C ALA A 154 -17.21 -13.74 -4.50
N ALA A 155 -18.29 -14.13 -3.83
CA ALA A 155 -18.68 -13.50 -2.57
C ALA A 155 -17.54 -13.54 -1.54
N ASN A 156 -17.33 -12.44 -0.85
CA ASN A 156 -16.27 -12.25 0.15
C ASN A 156 -14.83 -12.29 -0.37
N GLN A 157 -14.61 -12.21 -1.67
CA GLN A 157 -13.29 -12.07 -2.25
C GLN A 157 -12.97 -10.60 -2.56
N GLN A 158 -11.69 -10.27 -2.51
CA GLN A 158 -11.20 -8.93 -2.77
C GLN A 158 -10.10 -8.96 -3.83
N LEU A 159 -10.22 -8.04 -4.79
CA LEU A 159 -9.19 -7.77 -5.79
C LEU A 159 -8.71 -6.34 -5.65
N HIS A 160 -7.42 -6.15 -5.63
CA HIS A 160 -6.77 -4.85 -5.56
C HIS A 160 -5.98 -4.59 -6.84
N VAL A 161 -5.86 -3.32 -7.23
CA VAL A 161 -5.06 -2.92 -8.38
C VAL A 161 -4.09 -1.84 -7.94
N LEU A 162 -2.80 -2.12 -8.01
CA LEU A 162 -1.77 -1.09 -7.89
C LEU A 162 -1.47 -0.54 -9.29
N THR A 163 -1.87 0.71 -9.48
CA THR A 163 -1.62 1.45 -10.72
C THR A 163 -0.17 1.88 -10.82
N PRO A 164 0.37 2.18 -12.01
CA PRO A 164 1.73 2.70 -12.16
C PRO A 164 2.01 3.92 -11.29
N GLU A 165 1.04 4.83 -11.20
CA GLU A 165 1.11 6.01 -10.34
C GLU A 165 1.23 5.62 -8.86
N LYS A 166 0.34 4.73 -8.39
CA LYS A 166 0.34 4.28 -6.99
C LYS A 166 1.61 3.52 -6.61
N ILE A 167 2.14 2.71 -7.53
CA ILE A 167 3.42 2.02 -7.35
C ILE A 167 4.56 3.02 -7.15
N THR A 168 4.59 4.07 -7.97
CA THR A 168 5.61 5.12 -7.87
C THR A 168 5.49 5.90 -6.55
N ASP A 169 4.26 6.15 -6.09
CA ASP A 169 3.99 6.76 -4.78
C ASP A 169 4.50 5.89 -3.64
N LEU A 170 4.16 4.60 -3.65
CA LEU A 170 4.61 3.65 -2.63
C LEU A 170 6.12 3.50 -2.60
N PHE A 171 6.77 3.48 -3.76
CA PHE A 171 8.23 3.47 -3.85
C PHE A 171 8.84 4.72 -3.22
N SER A 172 8.28 5.90 -3.54
CA SER A 172 8.76 7.17 -2.99
C SER A 172 8.60 7.20 -1.45
N VAL A 173 7.48 6.73 -0.93
CA VAL A 173 7.25 6.63 0.51
C VAL A 173 8.18 5.60 1.16
N ALA A 174 8.40 4.46 0.54
CA ALA A 174 9.32 3.44 1.04
C ALA A 174 10.77 3.96 1.09
N ALA A 175 11.18 4.74 0.08
CA ALA A 175 12.48 5.40 0.06
C ALA A 175 12.59 6.46 1.17
N ASP A 176 11.55 7.26 1.36
CA ASP A 176 11.48 8.26 2.42
C ASP A 176 11.54 7.63 3.82
N LEU A 177 10.78 6.56 4.07
CA LEU A 177 10.84 5.82 5.34
C LEU A 177 12.27 5.33 5.63
N ARG A 178 12.96 4.76 4.65
CA ARG A 178 14.35 4.34 4.81
C ARG A 178 15.29 5.52 5.10
N GLN A 179 15.08 6.65 4.41
CA GLN A 179 15.86 7.87 4.65
C GLN A 179 15.61 8.43 6.05
N GLU A 180 14.36 8.48 6.51
CA GLU A 180 13.98 8.95 7.85
C GLU A 180 14.59 8.06 8.95
N VAL A 181 14.59 6.73 8.74
CA VAL A 181 15.24 5.77 9.63
C VAL A 181 16.76 5.95 9.62
N GLY A 182 17.37 6.05 8.44
CA GLY A 182 18.81 6.28 8.31
C GLY A 182 19.28 7.58 8.94
N ALA A 183 18.47 8.63 8.87
CA ALA A 183 18.70 9.93 9.51
C ALA A 183 18.31 9.95 11.00
N LYS A 184 17.86 8.82 11.56
CA LYS A 184 17.45 8.68 12.97
C LYS A 184 16.30 9.61 13.39
N ARG A 185 15.47 10.04 12.42
CA ARG A 185 14.24 10.80 12.68
C ARG A 185 13.05 9.88 12.98
N ILE A 186 13.10 8.65 12.50
CA ILE A 186 12.18 7.55 12.80
C ILE A 186 13.00 6.39 13.37
N ALA A 187 12.52 5.73 14.42
CA ALA A 187 13.17 4.53 14.94
C ALA A 187 13.00 3.36 13.95
N ALA A 188 14.03 2.52 13.81
CA ALA A 188 14.02 1.37 12.90
C ALA A 188 12.90 0.35 13.21
N ASN A 189 12.42 0.33 14.44
CA ASN A 189 11.29 -0.49 14.89
C ASN A 189 9.94 0.23 14.77
N TYR A 190 9.77 1.09 13.76
CA TYR A 190 8.47 1.70 13.50
C TYR A 190 7.40 0.67 13.23
N ARG A 191 6.15 1.06 13.45
CA ARG A 191 4.97 0.23 13.27
C ARG A 191 3.84 1.04 12.64
N PHE A 192 2.96 0.37 11.93
CA PHE A 192 1.77 1.00 11.38
C PHE A 192 0.73 1.14 12.48
N HIS A 193 0.19 2.34 12.61
CA HIS A 193 -0.82 2.64 13.61
C HIS A 193 -2.22 2.51 13.03
N TYR A 194 -3.03 1.71 13.69
CA TYR A 194 -4.42 1.44 13.32
C TYR A 194 -5.33 1.88 14.46
N PRO A 195 -6.03 3.03 14.31
CA PRO A 195 -6.99 3.48 15.30
C PRO A 195 -8.14 2.47 15.45
N ASP A 196 -8.57 2.25 16.68
CA ASP A 196 -9.69 1.37 16.96
C ASP A 196 -10.68 2.03 17.93
N LEU A 197 -11.66 2.74 17.37
CA LEU A 197 -12.75 3.34 18.15
C LEU A 197 -13.88 2.35 18.46
N THR A 198 -13.90 1.21 17.79
CA THR A 198 -15.00 0.22 17.86
C THR A 198 -14.62 -1.04 18.63
N LEU A 199 -13.41 -1.11 19.15
CA LEU A 199 -12.84 -2.28 19.84
C LEU A 199 -12.79 -3.55 18.97
N TRP A 200 -12.70 -3.38 17.66
CA TRP A 200 -12.56 -4.49 16.72
C TRP A 200 -11.14 -5.05 16.72
N LYS A 201 -10.16 -4.20 17.02
CA LYS A 201 -8.79 -4.60 17.15
C LYS A 201 -8.60 -5.38 18.45
N ARG A 202 -8.26 -6.64 18.34
CA ARG A 202 -8.10 -7.53 19.52
C ARG A 202 -6.94 -7.13 20.43
N ARG A 203 -5.93 -6.46 19.88
CA ARG A 203 -4.77 -5.96 20.63
C ARG A 203 -4.80 -4.44 20.69
N VAL A 204 -4.73 -3.91 21.89
CA VAL A 204 -4.72 -2.44 22.12
C VAL A 204 -3.43 -1.80 21.63
N ALA A 205 -2.30 -2.51 21.72
CA ALA A 205 -1.00 -2.00 21.26
C ALA A 205 -0.78 -2.29 19.77
N ASP A 206 -0.07 -1.37 19.10
CA ASP A 206 0.38 -1.60 17.75
C ASP A 206 1.38 -2.76 17.69
N ASP A 207 1.17 -3.70 16.77
CA ASP A 207 2.00 -4.90 16.63
C ASP A 207 3.09 -4.66 15.57
N PHE A 208 4.35 -4.90 15.93
CA PHE A 208 5.47 -4.83 14.98
C PHE A 208 5.38 -5.86 13.85
N ARG A 209 4.61 -6.94 14.05
CA ARG A 209 4.41 -7.98 13.05
C ARG A 209 3.34 -7.61 12.03
N ALA A 210 2.47 -6.67 12.39
CA ALA A 210 1.44 -6.20 11.48
C ALA A 210 2.05 -5.36 10.38
N GLY A 211 1.73 -5.69 9.13
CA GLY A 211 2.09 -4.89 7.97
C GLY A 211 1.13 -3.72 7.78
N ALA A 212 1.51 -2.79 6.91
CA ALA A 212 0.53 -1.87 6.35
C ALA A 212 -0.48 -2.67 5.53
N THR A 213 -1.78 -2.53 5.83
CA THR A 213 -2.80 -3.20 5.01
C THR A 213 -2.87 -2.57 3.64
N ILE A 214 -3.25 -3.34 2.63
CA ILE A 214 -3.39 -2.82 1.26
C ILE A 214 -4.38 -1.65 1.22
N GLU A 215 -5.44 -1.69 2.02
CA GLU A 215 -6.43 -0.63 2.13
C GLU A 215 -5.82 0.65 2.71
N SER A 216 -4.97 0.54 3.75
CA SER A 216 -4.30 1.70 4.33
C SER A 216 -3.34 2.35 3.34
N LEU A 217 -2.60 1.56 2.57
CA LEU A 217 -1.69 2.06 1.54
C LEU A 217 -2.44 2.76 0.39
N MET A 218 -3.68 2.38 0.13
CA MET A 218 -4.54 3.02 -0.88
C MET A 218 -5.38 4.17 -0.34
N SER A 219 -5.39 4.40 0.96
CA SER A 219 -6.15 5.48 1.60
C SER A 219 -5.51 6.86 1.35
N PRO A 220 -6.24 7.97 1.63
CA PRO A 220 -5.70 9.31 1.55
C PRO A 220 -4.53 9.58 2.48
N TYR A 221 -4.41 8.85 3.57
CA TYR A 221 -3.28 8.90 4.49
C TYR A 221 -3.17 7.58 5.26
N PHE A 222 -1.96 7.30 5.75
CA PHE A 222 -1.73 6.24 6.72
C PHE A 222 -0.72 6.69 7.79
N LEU A 223 -0.70 5.98 8.89
CA LEU A 223 -0.03 6.40 10.11
C LEU A 223 1.12 5.46 10.45
N VAL A 224 2.28 6.04 10.68
CA VAL A 224 3.47 5.34 11.15
C VAL A 224 3.81 5.87 12.55
N ARG A 225 3.79 5.00 13.55
CA ARG A 225 4.23 5.32 14.91
C ARG A 225 5.64 4.83 15.14
N HIS A 226 6.46 5.62 15.78
CA HIS A 226 7.83 5.27 16.13
C HIS A 226 8.17 5.68 17.54
N ASP A 227 9.11 4.96 18.15
CA ASP A 227 9.71 5.34 19.40
C ASP A 227 10.74 6.45 19.19
N GLY A 228 11.14 7.12 20.26
CA GLY A 228 12.23 8.09 20.19
C GLY A 228 13.56 7.38 19.96
N VAL A 229 14.47 8.05 19.26
CA VAL A 229 15.83 7.55 19.03
C VAL A 229 16.80 8.22 19.98
N ARG A 230 17.67 7.43 20.61
CA ARG A 230 18.73 7.90 21.48
C ARG A 230 20.10 7.43 20.99
N GLU A 231 21.11 8.27 21.19
CA GLU A 231 22.53 7.92 21.04
C GLU A 231 23.21 8.17 22.37
N GLY A 232 23.47 7.10 23.10
CA GLY A 232 23.89 7.20 24.48
C GLY A 232 22.84 7.93 25.33
N GLU A 233 23.23 9.02 25.98
CA GLU A 233 22.31 9.85 26.78
C GLU A 233 21.57 10.91 25.94
N THR A 234 22.00 11.18 24.71
CA THR A 234 21.41 12.22 23.87
C THR A 234 20.17 11.73 23.15
N GLN A 235 19.07 12.46 23.29
CA GLN A 235 17.85 12.22 22.52
C GLN A 235 17.99 12.86 21.14
N VAL A 236 18.04 12.03 20.07
CA VAL A 236 18.16 12.47 18.68
C VAL A 236 16.78 12.81 18.10
N SER A 237 15.78 11.97 18.37
CA SER A 237 14.39 12.24 17.99
C SER A 237 13.41 11.86 19.11
N LYS A 238 12.29 12.56 19.16
CA LYS A 238 11.18 12.22 20.07
C LYS A 238 10.39 11.05 19.49
N ARG A 239 9.65 10.33 20.37
CA ARG A 239 8.61 9.41 19.92
C ARG A 239 7.54 10.21 19.18
N GLY A 240 6.92 9.60 18.18
CA GLY A 240 5.94 10.34 17.40
C GLY A 240 5.17 9.52 16.40
N ILE A 241 4.37 10.24 15.65
CA ILE A 241 3.54 9.74 14.58
C ILE A 241 3.89 10.50 13.30
N VAL A 242 4.16 9.75 12.26
CA VAL A 242 4.29 10.28 10.90
C VAL A 242 3.04 9.93 10.12
N VAL A 243 2.39 10.95 9.60
CA VAL A 243 1.21 10.85 8.74
C VAL A 243 1.68 10.98 7.29
N TYR A 244 1.73 9.88 6.55
CA TYR A 244 1.96 9.94 5.11
C TYR A 244 0.66 10.34 4.41
N TYR A 245 0.66 11.51 3.77
CA TYR A 245 -0.52 12.17 3.24
C TYR A 245 -0.47 12.27 1.71
N ALA A 246 -1.43 11.61 1.04
CA ALA A 246 -1.47 11.46 -0.42
C ALA A 246 -2.20 12.61 -1.13
N ARG A 247 -2.93 13.46 -0.41
CA ARG A 247 -3.74 14.50 -1.05
C ARG A 247 -2.92 15.74 -1.35
N GLU A 248 -3.50 16.60 -2.18
CA GLU A 248 -2.83 17.78 -2.73
C GLU A 248 -2.75 18.97 -1.76
N GLY A 249 -3.60 19.01 -0.72
CA GLY A 249 -3.67 20.14 0.21
C GLY A 249 -4.18 21.43 -0.44
N LYS A 250 -5.10 21.31 -1.41
CA LYS A 250 -5.64 22.45 -2.17
C LYS A 250 -6.43 23.43 -1.30
N THR A 251 -7.04 22.94 -0.24
CA THR A 251 -7.89 23.74 0.63
C THR A 251 -7.55 23.55 2.11
N SER A 252 -7.93 24.49 2.94
CA SER A 252 -7.77 24.40 4.41
C SER A 252 -8.64 23.31 5.00
N GLU A 253 -9.82 23.05 4.41
CA GLU A 253 -10.79 22.06 4.85
C GLU A 253 -10.22 20.63 4.80
N GLU A 254 -9.33 20.35 3.84
CA GLU A 254 -8.64 19.06 3.78
C GLU A 254 -7.84 18.80 5.07
N PHE A 255 -7.14 19.82 5.58
CA PHE A 255 -6.35 19.72 6.80
C PHE A 255 -7.21 19.77 8.07
N VAL A 256 -8.29 20.55 8.06
CA VAL A 256 -9.28 20.57 9.16
C VAL A 256 -9.84 19.15 9.37
N TYR A 257 -10.22 18.47 8.28
CA TYR A 257 -10.68 17.08 8.34
C TYR A 257 -9.59 16.14 8.88
N LEU A 258 -8.33 16.33 8.48
CA LEU A 258 -7.22 15.53 8.98
C LEU A 258 -7.00 15.77 10.49
N PHE A 259 -7.02 17.01 10.96
CA PHE A 259 -6.89 17.34 12.39
C PHE A 259 -8.03 16.72 13.20
N ASP A 260 -9.26 16.82 12.73
CA ASP A 260 -10.42 16.19 13.37
C ASP A 260 -10.21 14.68 13.52
N SER A 261 -9.73 14.02 12.44
CA SER A 261 -9.41 12.59 12.47
C SER A 261 -8.31 12.25 13.46
N LEU A 262 -7.21 13.01 13.47
CA LEU A 262 -6.09 12.78 14.38
C LEU A 262 -6.48 12.97 15.85
N LEU A 263 -7.30 13.98 16.15
CA LEU A 263 -7.78 14.25 17.51
C LEU A 263 -8.78 13.20 17.98
N ARG A 264 -9.71 12.77 17.14
CA ARG A 264 -10.65 11.68 17.45
C ARG A 264 -9.91 10.39 17.80
N HIS A 265 -8.80 10.14 17.15
CA HIS A 265 -7.94 9.00 17.45
C HIS A 265 -6.94 9.25 18.58
N GLN A 266 -7.02 10.39 19.25
CA GLN A 266 -6.16 10.78 20.38
C GLN A 266 -4.66 10.74 20.04
N LEU A 267 -4.31 11.09 18.79
CA LEU A 267 -2.95 11.06 18.29
C LEU A 267 -2.19 12.36 18.50
N VAL A 268 -2.90 13.45 18.82
CA VAL A 268 -2.33 14.76 19.11
C VAL A 268 -2.28 14.96 20.61
N ASN A 269 -1.07 15.03 21.13
CA ASN A 269 -0.80 15.21 22.56
C ASN A 269 0.62 15.77 22.78
N SER A 270 0.90 16.29 23.98
CA SER A 270 2.19 16.89 24.32
C SER A 270 3.37 15.91 24.40
N LYS A 271 3.12 14.60 24.41
CA LYS A 271 4.14 13.55 24.60
C LYS A 271 4.69 13.00 23.26
N GLU A 272 3.96 13.16 22.18
CA GLU A 272 4.30 12.61 20.86
C GLU A 272 4.39 13.72 19.83
N GLU A 273 5.41 13.67 18.97
CA GLU A 273 5.53 14.58 17.84
C GLU A 273 4.65 14.10 16.69
N VAL A 274 3.88 15.00 16.09
CA VAL A 274 3.09 14.68 14.87
C VAL A 274 3.69 15.40 13.69
N ARG A 275 4.09 14.62 12.67
CA ARG A 275 4.62 15.14 11.41
C ARG A 275 3.78 14.63 10.24
N ILE A 276 3.28 15.54 9.42
CA ILE A 276 2.56 15.22 8.19
C ILE A 276 3.54 15.31 7.04
N ARG A 277 3.76 14.20 6.33
CA ARG A 277 4.65 14.10 5.19
C ARG A 277 3.84 13.93 3.92
N VAL A 278 3.74 15.02 3.15
CA VAL A 278 2.99 15.04 1.88
C VAL A 278 3.82 14.40 0.79
N PHE A 279 3.26 13.38 0.14
CA PHE A 279 3.88 12.70 -1.00
C PHE A 279 3.11 12.86 -2.33
N SER A 280 2.11 13.75 -2.36
CA SER A 280 1.43 14.10 -3.62
C SER A 280 2.36 14.88 -4.54
N ARG A 281 2.44 14.48 -5.82
CA ARG A 281 3.17 15.21 -6.86
C ARG A 281 2.46 16.48 -7.26
N ASP A 282 1.13 16.47 -7.21
CA ASP A 282 0.24 17.59 -7.56
C ASP A 282 -0.09 18.46 -6.34
N LYS A 283 0.81 18.49 -5.34
CA LYS A 283 0.60 19.32 -4.15
C LYS A 283 0.38 20.78 -4.53
N ALA A 284 -0.58 21.42 -3.86
CA ALA A 284 -0.90 22.80 -4.11
C ALA A 284 0.30 23.73 -3.81
N PRO A 285 0.56 24.75 -4.64
CA PRO A 285 1.64 25.71 -4.39
C PRO A 285 1.52 26.44 -3.04
N ASN A 286 0.29 26.64 -2.57
CA ASN A 286 -0.04 27.31 -1.32
C ASN A 286 -0.34 26.34 -0.15
N ILE A 287 0.11 25.10 -0.23
CA ILE A 287 -0.19 24.03 0.75
C ILE A 287 0.15 24.45 2.18
N TYR A 288 1.28 25.10 2.40
CA TYR A 288 1.69 25.57 3.74
C TYR A 288 0.76 26.67 4.26
N ALA A 289 0.35 27.59 3.42
CA ALA A 289 -0.61 28.63 3.79
C ALA A 289 -1.99 28.05 4.12
N ASN A 290 -2.44 27.03 3.37
CA ASN A 290 -3.68 26.32 3.66
C ASN A 290 -3.58 25.55 4.98
N PHE A 291 -2.44 24.95 5.27
CA PHE A 291 -2.18 24.22 6.51
C PHE A 291 -2.21 25.14 7.72
N GLU A 292 -1.52 26.29 7.70
CA GLU A 292 -1.53 27.26 8.80
C GLU A 292 -2.92 27.90 8.98
N ARG A 293 -3.63 28.18 7.90
CA ARG A 293 -5.03 28.62 7.98
C ARG A 293 -5.94 27.59 8.61
N ALA A 294 -5.72 26.31 8.32
CA ALA A 294 -6.49 25.21 8.91
C ALA A 294 -6.25 25.12 10.43
N LYS A 295 -5.00 25.27 10.91
CA LYS A 295 -4.71 25.31 12.36
C LYS A 295 -5.48 26.42 13.05
N ASN A 296 -5.36 27.66 12.52
CA ASN A 296 -6.03 28.83 13.10
C ASN A 296 -7.55 28.64 13.10
N TRP A 297 -8.12 28.16 12.00
CA TRP A 297 -9.55 27.91 11.92
C TRP A 297 -9.99 26.84 12.91
N TYR A 298 -9.27 25.71 12.96
CA TYR A 298 -9.62 24.60 13.82
C TYR A 298 -9.57 24.99 15.33
N CYS A 299 -8.53 25.72 15.73
CA CYS A 299 -8.42 26.20 17.12
C CYS A 299 -9.52 27.20 17.49
N ASN A 300 -9.86 28.12 16.60
CA ASN A 300 -10.91 29.12 16.82
C ASN A 300 -12.31 28.50 16.89
N GLU A 301 -12.62 27.55 15.99
CA GLU A 301 -13.93 26.91 15.92
C GLU A 301 -14.23 26.07 17.18
N TRP A 302 -13.23 25.36 17.70
CA TRP A 302 -13.38 24.55 18.88
C TRP A 302 -13.15 25.29 20.20
N GLY A 303 -12.67 26.54 20.16
CA GLY A 303 -12.41 27.34 21.36
C GLY A 303 -11.44 26.67 22.33
N PHE A 304 -10.35 26.12 21.80
CA PHE A 304 -9.36 25.38 22.60
C PHE A 304 -8.64 26.29 23.61
N HIS A 305 -8.32 25.73 24.78
CA HIS A 305 -7.39 26.33 25.74
C HIS A 305 -5.96 26.30 25.17
N GLU A 306 -5.10 27.15 25.72
CA GLU A 306 -3.71 27.38 25.29
C GLU A 306 -2.91 26.08 25.11
N ASP A 307 -3.05 25.11 26.01
CA ASP A 307 -2.35 23.82 25.92
C ASP A 307 -2.75 23.02 24.67
N ARG A 308 -4.04 22.95 24.36
CA ARG A 308 -4.53 22.23 23.19
C ARG A 308 -4.20 22.97 21.89
N GLU A 309 -4.24 24.29 21.91
CA GLU A 309 -3.80 25.11 20.80
C GLU A 309 -2.30 24.92 20.52
N ALA A 310 -1.48 24.87 21.57
CA ALA A 310 -0.05 24.57 21.45
C ALA A 310 0.21 23.18 20.83
N GLU A 311 -0.58 22.16 21.18
CA GLU A 311 -0.47 20.81 20.60
C GLU A 311 -0.81 20.80 19.10
N ILE A 312 -1.85 21.51 18.67
CA ILE A 312 -2.21 21.66 17.24
C ILE A 312 -1.12 22.44 16.49
N ASN A 313 -0.63 23.52 17.09
CA ASN A 313 0.41 24.35 16.49
C ASN A 313 1.76 23.62 16.37
N ALA A 314 2.01 22.62 17.22
CA ALA A 314 3.20 21.79 17.18
C ALA A 314 3.19 20.77 16.00
N ILE A 315 2.05 20.52 15.37
CA ILE A 315 1.97 19.64 14.19
C ILE A 315 2.78 20.24 13.06
N LYS A 316 3.68 19.47 12.47
CA LYS A 316 4.55 19.89 11.38
C LYS A 316 4.05 19.38 10.03
N LEU A 317 4.12 20.23 9.00
CA LEU A 317 3.90 19.84 7.62
C LEU A 317 5.24 19.81 6.89
N GLU A 318 5.56 18.70 6.29
CA GLU A 318 6.78 18.46 5.53
C GLU A 318 6.41 17.82 4.18
N THR A 319 7.31 17.89 3.22
CA THR A 319 7.14 17.19 1.95
C THR A 319 8.18 16.07 1.84
N VAL A 320 7.75 14.94 1.28
CA VAL A 320 8.67 13.86 0.93
C VAL A 320 9.64 14.39 -0.12
N SER A 321 10.92 14.28 0.17
CA SER A 321 12.00 14.68 -0.75
C SER A 321 12.27 13.55 -1.74
N GLY A 322 12.54 13.90 -3.00
CA GLY A 322 12.91 12.90 -4.02
C GLY A 322 11.74 12.08 -4.55
N LEU A 323 10.53 12.68 -4.63
CA LEU A 323 9.41 12.07 -5.35
C LEU A 323 9.84 11.74 -6.77
N LEU A 324 9.81 10.47 -7.13
CA LEU A 324 10.09 10.06 -8.49
C LEU A 324 8.90 10.42 -9.39
N PRO A 325 9.14 10.91 -10.62
CA PRO A 325 8.07 11.10 -11.57
C PRO A 325 7.47 9.76 -12.01
N ASN A 326 8.29 8.73 -12.10
CA ASN A 326 7.91 7.38 -12.55
C ASN A 326 8.79 6.31 -11.91
N TYR A 327 8.22 5.15 -11.65
CA TYR A 327 8.96 3.94 -11.34
C TYR A 327 9.22 3.18 -12.65
N SER A 328 10.40 3.36 -13.21
CA SER A 328 10.75 2.84 -14.54
C SER A 328 11.11 1.35 -14.54
N ALA A 329 11.11 0.74 -15.73
CA ALA A 329 11.56 -0.65 -15.91
C ALA A 329 13.00 -0.89 -15.45
N GLU A 330 13.86 0.12 -15.54
CA GLU A 330 15.24 0.05 -15.02
C GLU A 330 15.25 -0.10 -13.50
N HIS A 331 14.34 0.59 -12.81
CA HIS A 331 14.18 0.46 -11.35
C HIS A 331 13.67 -0.91 -10.95
N ILE A 332 12.76 -1.52 -11.72
CA ILE A 332 12.25 -2.87 -11.44
C ILE A 332 13.05 -4.00 -12.09
N GLY A 333 14.08 -3.70 -12.88
CA GLY A 333 14.92 -4.71 -13.54
C GLY A 333 14.25 -5.40 -14.72
N TRP A 334 13.11 -4.90 -15.20
CA TRP A 334 12.44 -5.40 -16.40
C TRP A 334 13.16 -4.87 -17.63
N ARG A 335 14.02 -5.65 -18.22
CA ARG A 335 14.64 -5.34 -19.51
C ARG A 335 13.89 -6.11 -20.59
N GLU A 336 13.37 -5.42 -21.60
CA GLU A 336 13.09 -6.07 -22.88
C GLU A 336 14.43 -6.57 -23.42
N GLU A 337 14.54 -7.87 -23.71
CA GLU A 337 15.63 -8.35 -24.54
C GLU A 337 15.52 -7.61 -25.87
N ALA A 338 16.55 -6.85 -26.19
CA ALA A 338 16.65 -6.21 -27.50
C ALA A 338 16.56 -7.31 -28.55
N LYS A 339 15.51 -7.28 -29.36
CA LYS A 339 15.34 -8.13 -30.52
C LYS A 339 16.38 -7.78 -31.61
#